data_f8deda7c0680983a616ed8ffdc75c7e5
#
_entry.id   f8deda7c0680983a616ed8ffdc75c7e5
#
_cell.length_a   1.000
_cell.length_b   1.000
_cell.length_c   1.000
_cell.angle_alpha   90.00
_cell.angle_beta   90.00
_cell.angle_gamma   90.00
#
_symmetry.space_group_name_H-M   'P 1'
#
loop_
_entity.id
_entity.type
_entity.pdbx_description
1 polymer ?
#
loop_
_entity_poly.entity_id
_entity_poly.type
_entity_poly.pdbx_seq_one_letter_code
_entity_poly.pdbx_strand_id
1 'polypeptide(L)'
;IMNKYIKQVTYLKNSINFGVPIIKKNVYELKKVLPSLPYDIYCIQHRLLYNNKPFLNEHVRIEHKICKIFLIRATIVDDIYELYFKNGEKLEKYKVACIPNYKNSVMMNSLFRTIKENNNLDLLEESDDEEEFENTALDKFVDLEKEIKMKCVFIKKYDSWQPIEISKDKISPRREIICYKK
;
A
#
# COMPACT_ATOMS: atom_id res chain seq x y z
N ILE A 1 25.22 27.82 -13.86
CA ILE A 1 24.37 28.73 -14.64
C ILE A 1 23.00 28.07 -14.91
N MET A 2 22.95 26.82 -15.34
CA MET A 2 21.69 26.10 -15.65
C MET A 2 20.71 25.97 -14.47
N ASN A 3 21.19 25.66 -13.26
CA ASN A 3 20.32 25.57 -12.07
C ASN A 3 19.59 26.86 -11.68
N LYS A 4 20.00 28.01 -12.24
CA LYS A 4 19.37 29.31 -11.99
C LYS A 4 18.10 29.50 -12.85
N TYR A 5 18.02 28.82 -13.98
CA TYR A 5 16.96 29.01 -14.97
C TYR A 5 15.91 27.86 -14.98
N ILE A 6 16.32 26.66 -14.56
CA ILE A 6 15.39 25.55 -14.42
C ILE A 6 14.95 25.50 -12.96
N LYS A 7 13.91 26.27 -12.62
CA LYS A 7 13.21 26.11 -11.34
C LYS A 7 12.59 24.71 -11.33
N GLN A 8 12.57 24.08 -10.17
CA GLN A 8 11.78 22.85 -9.96
C GLN A 8 10.31 23.20 -10.28
N VAL A 9 9.86 22.81 -11.44
CA VAL A 9 8.47 22.95 -11.84
C VAL A 9 7.75 21.70 -11.41
N THR A 10 6.62 21.86 -10.72
CA THR A 10 5.72 20.75 -10.43
C THR A 10 5.05 20.35 -11.73
N TYR A 11 5.44 19.22 -12.29
CA TYR A 11 4.90 18.74 -13.55
C TYR A 11 3.56 18.06 -13.33
N LEU A 12 2.60 18.36 -14.21
CA LEU A 12 1.33 17.66 -14.25
C LEU A 12 1.54 16.21 -14.70
N LYS A 13 0.76 15.30 -14.14
CA LYS A 13 0.76 13.90 -14.57
C LYS A 13 0.43 13.84 -16.07
N ASN A 14 1.28 13.18 -16.86
CA ASN A 14 1.22 13.08 -18.33
C ASN A 14 1.83 14.24 -19.13
N SER A 15 2.62 15.13 -18.52
CA SER A 15 3.40 16.12 -19.25
C SER A 15 4.82 15.61 -19.58
N ILE A 16 5.43 16.17 -20.62
CA ILE A 16 6.85 15.97 -20.91
C ILE A 16 7.65 16.77 -19.89
N ASN A 17 8.51 16.09 -19.14
CA ASN A 17 9.33 16.70 -18.11
C ASN A 17 10.74 16.93 -18.62
N PHE A 18 11.24 18.17 -18.48
CA PHE A 18 12.62 18.51 -18.76
C PHE A 18 13.40 18.61 -17.45
N GLY A 19 14.44 17.83 -17.30
CA GLY A 19 15.30 17.84 -16.14
C GLY A 19 16.78 18.03 -16.50
N VAL A 20 17.54 18.61 -15.60
CA VAL A 20 19.02 18.65 -15.73
C VAL A 20 19.57 17.35 -15.15
N PRO A 21 20.46 16.63 -15.85
CA PRO A 21 21.08 15.44 -15.32
C PRO A 21 21.87 15.78 -14.06
N ILE A 22 21.68 14.98 -13.02
CA ILE A 22 22.40 15.11 -11.76
C ILE A 22 23.71 14.34 -11.89
N ILE A 23 24.82 15.05 -11.70
CA ILE A 23 26.15 14.46 -11.79
C ILE A 23 26.75 14.41 -10.38
N LYS A 24 27.18 13.23 -9.96
CA LYS A 24 27.88 12.99 -8.69
C LYS A 24 29.13 12.15 -8.95
N LYS A 25 30.18 12.39 -8.20
CA LYS A 25 31.40 11.58 -8.27
C LYS A 25 31.26 10.24 -7.55
N ASN A 26 30.36 10.19 -6.57
CA ASN A 26 30.14 9.02 -5.73
C ASN A 26 28.69 8.50 -5.90
N VAL A 27 28.56 7.20 -6.16
CA VAL A 27 27.27 6.50 -6.33
C VAL A 27 26.42 6.56 -5.05
N TYR A 28 27.06 6.50 -3.87
CA TYR A 28 26.32 6.58 -2.60
C TYR A 28 25.66 7.94 -2.39
N GLU A 29 26.32 9.02 -2.80
CA GLU A 29 25.71 10.36 -2.76
C GLU A 29 24.56 10.47 -3.75
N LEU A 30 24.69 9.86 -4.91
CA LEU A 30 23.63 9.81 -5.90
C LEU A 30 22.40 9.08 -5.34
N LYS A 31 22.57 7.88 -4.78
CA LYS A 31 21.47 7.09 -4.19
C LYS A 31 20.71 7.82 -3.07
N LYS A 32 21.38 8.69 -2.31
CA LYS A 32 20.72 9.54 -1.30
C LYS A 32 19.81 10.62 -1.90
N VAL A 33 20.18 11.14 -3.06
CA VAL A 33 19.45 12.22 -3.74
C VAL A 33 18.27 11.68 -4.56
N LEU A 34 18.34 10.45 -5.06
CA LEU A 34 17.31 9.86 -5.93
C LEU A 34 15.88 9.95 -5.36
N PRO A 35 15.62 9.62 -4.08
CA PRO A 35 14.27 9.67 -3.52
C PRO A 35 13.68 11.08 -3.40
N SER A 36 14.51 12.12 -3.40
CA SER A 36 14.09 13.52 -3.25
C SER A 36 13.79 14.22 -4.58
N LEU A 37 13.94 13.51 -5.70
CA LEU A 37 13.71 14.10 -7.01
C LEU A 37 12.22 14.20 -7.35
N PRO A 38 11.77 15.30 -7.96
CA PRO A 38 10.38 15.49 -8.34
C PRO A 38 9.98 14.74 -9.62
N TYR A 39 10.87 13.91 -10.16
CA TYR A 39 10.66 13.15 -11.40
C TYR A 39 11.30 11.77 -11.32
N ASP A 40 10.79 10.86 -12.15
CA ASP A 40 11.27 9.49 -12.24
C ASP A 40 12.56 9.40 -13.06
N ILE A 41 13.47 8.54 -12.64
CA ILE A 41 14.76 8.33 -13.32
C ILE A 41 14.71 7.02 -14.09
N TYR A 42 15.04 7.08 -15.36
CA TYR A 42 15.10 5.91 -16.22
C TYR A 42 16.35 5.07 -16.00
N CYS A 43 17.51 5.73 -15.94
CA CYS A 43 18.78 5.04 -15.71
C CYS A 43 19.83 5.94 -15.03
N ILE A 44 20.78 5.28 -14.37
CA ILE A 44 22.01 5.88 -13.87
C ILE A 44 23.11 5.50 -14.85
N GLN A 45 23.75 6.51 -15.46
CA GLN A 45 24.86 6.29 -16.36
C GLN A 45 26.17 6.46 -15.61
N HIS A 46 26.98 5.41 -15.57
CA HIS A 46 28.32 5.43 -15.01
C HIS A 46 29.32 5.83 -16.11
N ARG A 47 30.15 6.82 -15.83
CA ARG A 47 31.17 7.34 -16.76
C ARG A 47 32.55 7.30 -16.15
N LEU A 48 33.55 7.09 -17.00
CA LEU A 48 34.97 7.14 -16.60
C LEU A 48 35.35 8.59 -16.31
N LEU A 49 36.05 8.84 -15.19
CA LEU A 49 36.41 10.20 -14.76
C LEU A 49 37.41 10.88 -15.71
N TYR A 50 38.32 10.10 -16.33
CA TYR A 50 39.37 10.64 -17.14
C TYR A 50 38.97 11.01 -18.57
N ASN A 51 37.96 10.38 -19.15
CA ASN A 51 37.55 10.65 -20.53
C ASN A 51 36.03 10.85 -20.68
N ASN A 52 35.29 10.80 -19.56
CA ASN A 52 33.83 10.98 -19.49
C ASN A 52 33.02 10.02 -20.41
N LYS A 53 33.64 8.90 -20.84
CA LYS A 53 32.93 7.90 -21.65
C LYS A 53 31.99 7.05 -20.78
N PRO A 54 30.76 6.79 -21.22
CA PRO A 54 29.87 5.87 -20.54
C PRO A 54 30.39 4.44 -20.65
N PHE A 55 30.37 3.69 -19.56
CA PHE A 55 30.76 2.28 -19.54
C PHE A 55 29.70 1.35 -19.00
N LEU A 56 28.73 1.88 -18.22
CA LEU A 56 27.64 1.11 -17.66
C LEU A 56 26.37 1.98 -17.56
N ASN A 57 25.23 1.40 -17.91
CA ASN A 57 23.93 1.98 -17.67
C ASN A 57 23.15 1.07 -16.69
N GLU A 58 22.92 1.55 -15.47
CA GLU A 58 22.10 0.89 -14.46
C GLU A 58 20.66 1.39 -14.60
N HIS A 59 19.75 0.56 -15.10
CA HIS A 59 18.34 0.91 -15.20
C HIS A 59 17.71 0.95 -13.82
N VAL A 60 17.15 2.09 -13.46
CA VAL A 60 16.39 2.25 -12.22
C VAL A 60 14.97 1.75 -12.47
N ARG A 61 14.69 0.55 -12.01
CA ARG A 61 13.30 0.06 -12.00
C ARG A 61 12.54 0.78 -10.89
N ILE A 62 11.86 1.84 -11.26
CA ILE A 62 10.86 2.44 -10.37
C ILE A 62 9.64 1.51 -10.44
N GLU A 63 9.52 0.66 -9.45
CA GLU A 63 8.26 -0.03 -9.24
C GLU A 63 7.25 1.00 -8.78
N HIS A 64 6.51 1.59 -9.70
CA HIS A 64 5.34 2.37 -9.36
C HIS A 64 4.35 1.44 -8.67
N LYS A 65 4.36 1.47 -7.35
CA LYS A 65 3.35 0.76 -6.58
C LYS A 65 2.00 1.38 -6.91
N ILE A 66 1.21 0.64 -7.67
CA ILE A 66 -0.15 1.06 -7.99
C ILE A 66 -0.94 1.03 -6.69
N CYS A 67 -1.33 2.21 -6.22
CA CYS A 67 -2.12 2.35 -4.99
C CYS A 67 -3.53 2.79 -5.34
N LYS A 68 -4.53 2.17 -4.69
CA LYS A 68 -5.94 2.54 -4.78
C LYS A 68 -6.58 2.45 -3.40
N ILE A 69 -7.69 3.16 -3.22
CA ILE A 69 -8.42 3.19 -1.97
C ILE A 69 -9.68 2.36 -2.10
N PHE A 70 -9.81 1.39 -1.22
CA PHE A 70 -10.96 0.53 -1.11
C PHE A 70 -11.63 0.72 0.25
N LEU A 71 -12.93 0.48 0.31
CA LEU A 71 -13.62 0.17 1.55
C LEU A 71 -13.39 -1.31 1.85
N ILE A 72 -13.06 -1.63 3.09
CA ILE A 72 -12.76 -3.00 3.51
C ILE A 72 -13.73 -3.42 4.59
N ARG A 73 -14.23 -4.65 4.49
CA ARG A 73 -15.02 -5.34 5.50
C ARG A 73 -14.36 -6.66 5.85
N ALA A 74 -14.42 -7.05 7.11
CA ALA A 74 -14.00 -8.37 7.55
C ALA A 74 -15.02 -9.44 7.17
N THR A 75 -14.59 -10.69 7.16
CA THR A 75 -15.45 -11.86 7.13
C THR A 75 -15.30 -12.67 8.42
N ILE A 76 -16.14 -13.65 8.64
CA ILE A 76 -16.05 -14.57 9.77
C ILE A 76 -14.71 -15.32 9.76
N VAL A 77 -14.19 -15.64 8.57
CA VAL A 77 -12.93 -16.37 8.39
C VAL A 77 -11.75 -15.45 8.62
N ASP A 78 -10.76 -15.92 9.36
CA ASP A 78 -9.54 -15.19 9.65
C ASP A 78 -8.77 -14.84 8.38
N ASP A 79 -8.17 -13.64 8.34
CA ASP A 79 -7.39 -13.09 7.23
C ASP A 79 -8.12 -12.98 5.88
N ILE A 80 -9.45 -13.14 5.88
CA ILE A 80 -10.27 -12.90 4.70
C ILE A 80 -11.02 -11.58 4.85
N TYR A 81 -10.65 -10.60 4.02
CA TYR A 81 -11.22 -9.26 4.00
C TYR A 81 -11.72 -8.92 2.60
N GLU A 82 -12.93 -8.40 2.52
CA GLU A 82 -13.58 -8.04 1.26
C GLU A 82 -13.28 -6.61 0.88
N LEU A 83 -12.92 -6.39 -0.39
CA LEU A 83 -12.64 -5.08 -0.97
C LEU A 83 -13.87 -4.59 -1.72
N TYR A 84 -14.28 -3.35 -1.42
CA TYR A 84 -15.37 -2.67 -2.10
C TYR A 84 -14.86 -1.42 -2.80
N PHE A 85 -15.34 -1.17 -4.00
CA PHE A 85 -15.07 0.04 -4.77
C PHE A 85 -16.35 0.84 -5.04
N LYS A 86 -16.19 2.06 -5.53
CA LYS A 86 -17.31 2.92 -5.86
C LYS A 86 -17.67 2.80 -7.34
N ASN A 87 -18.94 2.41 -7.63
CA ASN A 87 -19.52 2.41 -8.98
C ASN A 87 -20.69 3.40 -9.02
N GLY A 88 -20.42 4.63 -9.49
CA GLY A 88 -21.35 5.74 -9.33
C GLY A 88 -21.54 6.07 -7.85
N GLU A 89 -22.75 5.93 -7.33
CA GLU A 89 -23.06 6.13 -5.91
C GLU A 89 -23.07 4.84 -5.09
N LYS A 90 -23.08 3.68 -5.76
CA LYS A 90 -23.15 2.37 -5.10
C LYS A 90 -21.76 1.82 -4.78
N LEU A 91 -21.67 1.11 -3.66
CA LEU A 91 -20.52 0.29 -3.31
C LEU A 91 -20.73 -1.12 -3.86
N GLU A 92 -19.74 -1.62 -4.58
CA GLU A 92 -19.75 -2.97 -5.14
C GLU A 92 -18.56 -3.76 -4.63
N LYS A 93 -18.79 -5.02 -4.29
CA LYS A 93 -17.73 -5.96 -3.92
C LYS A 93 -16.84 -6.23 -5.14
N TYR A 94 -15.53 -6.20 -4.93
CA TYR A 94 -14.55 -6.43 -5.98
C TYR A 94 -13.89 -7.80 -5.86
N LYS A 95 -13.00 -7.96 -4.90
CA LYS A 95 -12.23 -9.16 -4.63
C LYS A 95 -11.93 -9.26 -3.14
N VAL A 96 -11.27 -10.36 -2.76
CA VAL A 96 -10.67 -10.51 -1.43
C VAL A 96 -9.32 -9.81 -1.42
N ALA A 97 -8.97 -9.17 -0.29
CA ALA A 97 -7.67 -8.56 -0.07
C ALA A 97 -6.57 -9.64 0.00
N CYS A 98 -5.38 -9.28 -0.45
CA CYS A 98 -4.20 -10.11 -0.28
C CYS A 98 -3.52 -9.79 1.06
N ILE A 99 -3.38 -10.80 1.93
CA ILE A 99 -2.66 -10.71 3.20
C ILE A 99 -1.38 -11.55 3.08
N PRO A 100 -0.29 -10.98 2.53
CA PRO A 100 0.88 -11.76 2.11
C PRO A 100 1.82 -12.16 3.25
N ASN A 101 1.69 -11.56 4.42
CA ASN A 101 2.61 -11.79 5.53
C ASN A 101 1.97 -11.52 6.90
N TYR A 102 2.63 -12.01 7.95
CA TYR A 102 2.19 -11.89 9.34
C TYR A 102 1.97 -10.43 9.78
N LYS A 103 2.83 -9.51 9.39
CA LYS A 103 2.67 -8.09 9.75
C LYS A 103 1.35 -7.51 9.24
N ASN A 104 0.94 -7.87 8.02
CA ASN A 104 -0.35 -7.47 7.46
C ASN A 104 -1.52 -8.13 8.21
N SER A 105 -1.41 -9.41 8.52
CA SER A 105 -2.42 -10.14 9.29
C SER A 105 -2.63 -9.48 10.66
N VAL A 106 -1.57 -9.23 11.42
CA VAL A 106 -1.64 -8.55 12.73
C VAL A 106 -2.29 -7.17 12.60
N MET A 107 -1.90 -6.37 11.60
CA MET A 107 -2.49 -5.05 11.36
C MET A 107 -4.00 -5.15 11.08
N MET A 108 -4.41 -6.06 10.20
CA MET A 108 -5.81 -6.22 9.85
C MET A 108 -6.64 -6.77 11.01
N ASN A 109 -6.10 -7.74 11.73
CA ASN A 109 -6.76 -8.31 12.91
C ASN A 109 -6.93 -7.25 14.01
N SER A 110 -5.94 -6.41 14.27
CA SER A 110 -6.07 -5.32 15.25
C SER A 110 -7.13 -4.28 14.88
N LEU A 111 -7.47 -4.16 13.59
CA LEU A 111 -8.48 -3.22 13.11
C LEU A 111 -9.91 -3.79 13.17
N PHE A 112 -10.09 -5.09 12.95
CA PHE A 112 -11.40 -5.70 12.75
C PHE A 112 -11.77 -6.77 13.77
N ARG A 113 -10.84 -7.20 14.62
CA ARG A 113 -11.06 -8.31 15.55
C ARG A 113 -10.67 -7.94 16.98
N THR A 114 -11.35 -8.55 17.92
CA THR A 114 -10.97 -8.52 19.34
C THR A 114 -10.02 -9.67 19.62
N ILE A 115 -8.88 -9.41 20.24
CA ILE A 115 -7.89 -10.46 20.57
C ILE A 115 -8.46 -11.34 21.68
N LYS A 116 -8.55 -12.65 21.44
CA LYS A 116 -9.11 -13.61 22.39
C LYS A 116 -8.34 -13.68 23.72
N GLU A 117 -7.02 -13.51 23.66
CA GLU A 117 -6.13 -13.80 24.79
C GLU A 117 -6.33 -12.89 26.00
N ASN A 118 -6.74 -11.63 25.78
CA ASN A 118 -6.92 -10.69 26.89
C ASN A 118 -8.27 -10.83 27.62
N ASN A 119 -9.28 -11.38 26.96
CA ASN A 119 -10.61 -11.50 27.59
C ASN A 119 -10.78 -12.77 28.42
N ASN A 120 -9.99 -13.83 28.14
CA ASN A 120 -10.12 -15.08 28.88
C ASN A 120 -9.33 -15.10 30.20
N LEU A 121 -8.28 -14.30 30.35
CA LEU A 121 -7.50 -14.22 31.57
C LEU A 121 -8.26 -13.44 32.66
N ASP A 122 -8.89 -12.34 32.29
CA ASP A 122 -9.66 -11.50 33.22
C ASP A 122 -10.96 -12.20 33.68
N LEU A 123 -11.58 -13.03 32.82
CA LEU A 123 -12.80 -13.79 33.14
C LEU A 123 -12.52 -15.04 34.00
N LEU A 124 -11.32 -15.62 33.93
CA LEU A 124 -10.92 -16.77 34.76
C LEU A 124 -10.62 -16.38 36.21
N GLU A 125 -10.35 -15.11 36.48
CA GLU A 125 -10.10 -14.60 37.84
C GLU A 125 -11.37 -14.17 38.58
N GLU A 126 -12.49 -13.94 37.88
CA GLU A 126 -13.71 -13.36 38.48
C GLU A 126 -14.92 -14.29 38.58
N SER A 127 -14.92 -15.50 37.99
CA SER A 127 -16.13 -16.35 38.02
C SER A 127 -15.90 -17.69 38.73
N ASP A 128 -16.44 -17.78 39.92
CA ASP A 128 -16.70 -19.05 40.63
C ASP A 128 -17.99 -19.77 40.16
N ASP A 129 -18.68 -19.26 39.11
CA ASP A 129 -19.92 -19.82 38.60
C ASP A 129 -19.71 -20.62 37.31
N GLU A 130 -19.85 -21.93 37.42
CA GLU A 130 -19.63 -22.94 36.34
C GLU A 130 -20.71 -22.92 35.21
N GLU A 131 -21.57 -21.95 35.10
CA GLU A 131 -22.68 -21.92 34.11
C GLU A 131 -22.67 -20.75 33.14
N GLU A 132 -21.54 -20.12 32.85
CA GLU A 132 -21.50 -19.19 31.71
C GLU A 132 -21.45 -19.95 30.38
N PHE A 133 -22.58 -19.99 29.69
CA PHE A 133 -22.71 -20.47 28.31
C PHE A 133 -21.64 -19.81 27.45
N GLU A 134 -20.60 -20.56 27.16
CA GLU A 134 -19.57 -20.12 26.24
C GLU A 134 -20.20 -19.76 24.89
N ASN A 135 -20.21 -18.49 24.53
CA ASN A 135 -20.72 -18.07 23.23
C ASN A 135 -19.81 -18.64 22.13
N THR A 136 -20.23 -19.74 21.54
CA THR A 136 -19.52 -20.47 20.49
C THR A 136 -19.75 -19.88 19.09
N ALA A 137 -20.46 -18.75 18.97
CA ALA A 137 -20.68 -18.10 17.66
C ALA A 137 -19.36 -17.74 16.99
N LEU A 138 -19.22 -18.09 15.71
CA LEU A 138 -17.99 -17.89 14.92
C LEU A 138 -17.64 -16.41 14.73
N ASP A 139 -18.62 -15.51 14.86
CA ASP A 139 -18.48 -14.07 14.69
C ASP A 139 -18.19 -13.30 15.99
N LYS A 140 -18.16 -13.98 17.14
CA LYS A 140 -17.97 -13.36 18.48
C LYS A 140 -16.80 -12.37 18.55
N PHE A 141 -15.72 -12.64 17.81
CA PHE A 141 -14.47 -11.87 17.89
C PHE A 141 -14.21 -11.00 16.66
N VAL A 142 -15.13 -10.91 15.72
CA VAL A 142 -14.98 -10.10 14.51
C VAL A 142 -16.11 -9.07 14.42
N ASP A 143 -15.76 -7.83 14.10
CA ASP A 143 -16.71 -6.78 13.84
C ASP A 143 -17.06 -6.75 12.34
N LEU A 144 -18.15 -7.42 11.98
CA LEU A 144 -18.64 -7.56 10.61
C LEU A 144 -19.26 -6.28 10.05
N GLU A 145 -19.77 -5.39 10.92
CA GLU A 145 -20.36 -4.13 10.51
C GLU A 145 -19.34 -3.02 10.29
N LYS A 146 -18.09 -3.27 10.70
CA LYS A 146 -17.03 -2.29 10.61
C LYS A 146 -16.55 -2.11 9.18
N GLU A 147 -16.56 -0.87 8.74
CA GLU A 147 -16.10 -0.44 7.43
C GLU A 147 -14.89 0.49 7.55
N ILE A 148 -13.77 0.12 6.95
CA ILE A 148 -12.56 0.94 6.99
C ILE A 148 -12.10 1.24 5.57
N LYS A 149 -11.85 2.52 5.28
CA LYS A 149 -11.20 2.92 4.03
C LYS A 149 -9.69 2.74 4.17
N MET A 150 -9.12 1.97 3.28
CA MET A 150 -7.67 1.71 3.30
C MET A 150 -7.05 1.90 1.94
N LYS A 151 -5.83 2.41 1.96
CA LYS A 151 -4.95 2.45 0.79
C LYS A 151 -4.36 1.06 0.59
N CYS A 152 -4.58 0.53 -0.60
CA CYS A 152 -4.13 -0.79 -1.00
C CYS A 152 -3.14 -0.70 -2.15
N VAL A 153 -2.13 -1.56 -2.15
CA VAL A 153 -1.13 -1.71 -3.21
C VAL A 153 -1.43 -2.96 -4.02
N PHE A 154 -1.37 -2.85 -5.34
CA PHE A 154 -1.55 -3.99 -6.22
C PHE A 154 -0.33 -4.90 -6.23
N ILE A 155 -0.52 -6.17 -5.89
CA ILE A 155 0.52 -7.20 -5.92
C ILE A 155 0.34 -8.07 -7.16
N LYS A 156 1.17 -7.83 -8.18
CA LYS A 156 1.11 -8.54 -9.46
C LYS A 156 1.17 -10.06 -9.30
N LYS A 157 2.01 -10.55 -8.38
CA LYS A 157 2.19 -11.99 -8.12
C LYS A 157 0.87 -12.69 -7.75
N TYR A 158 -0.01 -12.01 -7.02
CA TYR A 158 -1.27 -12.58 -6.52
C TYR A 158 -2.51 -12.05 -7.25
N ASP A 159 -2.33 -11.21 -8.27
CA ASP A 159 -3.42 -10.48 -8.96
C ASP A 159 -4.45 -9.91 -7.97
N SER A 160 -3.99 -9.37 -6.85
CA SER A 160 -4.82 -8.85 -5.78
C SER A 160 -4.22 -7.64 -5.09
N TRP A 161 -5.01 -7.01 -4.21
CA TRP A 161 -4.66 -5.77 -3.53
C TRP A 161 -4.34 -6.05 -2.07
N GLN A 162 -3.20 -5.55 -1.62
CA GLN A 162 -2.72 -5.63 -0.24
C GLN A 162 -3.07 -4.34 0.50
N PRO A 163 -3.83 -4.37 1.60
CA PRO A 163 -4.03 -3.23 2.48
C PRO A 163 -2.72 -2.80 3.14
N ILE A 164 -2.44 -1.50 3.15
CA ILE A 164 -1.21 -0.95 3.73
C ILE A 164 -1.49 -0.03 4.91
N GLU A 165 -2.42 0.90 4.76
CA GLU A 165 -2.71 1.94 5.75
C GLU A 165 -4.15 2.44 5.64
N ILE A 166 -4.69 2.95 6.75
CA ILE A 166 -6.00 3.60 6.77
C ILE A 166 -5.92 4.91 5.98
N SER A 167 -6.94 5.20 5.18
CA SER A 167 -7.04 6.43 4.42
C SER A 167 -8.32 7.19 4.69
N LYS A 168 -8.22 8.51 4.72
CA LYS A 168 -9.37 9.43 4.78
C LYS A 168 -9.88 9.84 3.38
N ASP A 169 -9.15 9.48 2.35
CA ASP A 169 -9.44 9.85 0.97
C ASP A 169 -10.70 9.15 0.43
N LYS A 170 -11.14 9.59 -0.74
CA LYS A 170 -12.30 9.01 -1.40
C LYS A 170 -11.98 7.62 -1.96
N ILE A 171 -12.96 6.70 -1.86
CA ILE A 171 -12.86 5.36 -2.44
C ILE A 171 -12.66 5.47 -3.95
N SER A 172 -11.73 4.69 -4.48
CA SER A 172 -11.40 4.69 -5.90
C SER A 172 -12.56 4.17 -6.75
N PRO A 173 -12.89 4.84 -7.88
CA PRO A 173 -13.95 4.40 -8.76
C PRO A 173 -13.53 3.17 -9.59
N ARG A 174 -14.51 2.38 -10.03
CA ARG A 174 -14.32 1.16 -10.83
C ARG A 174 -13.36 1.34 -12.02
N ARG A 175 -13.53 2.43 -12.79
CA ARG A 175 -12.70 2.73 -13.96
C ARG A 175 -11.21 2.78 -13.66
N GLU A 176 -10.83 3.28 -12.49
CA GLU A 176 -9.43 3.40 -12.09
C GLU A 176 -8.82 2.09 -11.62
N ILE A 177 -9.63 1.12 -11.21
CA ILE A 177 -9.19 -0.19 -10.71
C ILE A 177 -9.00 -1.17 -11.87
N ILE A 178 -9.88 -1.14 -12.87
CA ILE A 178 -9.88 -2.11 -13.99
C ILE A 178 -8.77 -1.83 -15.01
N CYS A 179 -8.34 -0.58 -15.18
CA CYS A 179 -7.29 -0.20 -16.14
C CYS A 179 -5.94 -0.94 -15.95
N TYR A 180 -5.75 -1.65 -14.84
CA TYR A 180 -4.50 -2.35 -14.53
C TYR A 180 -4.51 -3.85 -14.84
N LYS A 181 -5.58 -4.35 -15.44
CA LYS A 181 -5.69 -5.77 -15.86
C LYS A 181 -5.19 -6.05 -17.28
N LYS A 182 -4.57 -5.04 -17.94
CA LYS A 182 -3.97 -5.22 -19.27
C LYS A 182 -2.47 -5.41 -19.19
#